data_4c351ff8314722e5e40e3a13435e8cc0
#
_entry.id   4c351ff8314722e5e40e3a13435e8cc0
#
_cell.length_a   1.000
_cell.length_b   1.000
_cell.length_c   1.000
_cell.angle_alpha   90.00
_cell.angle_beta   90.00
_cell.angle_gamma   90.00
#
_symmetry.space_group_name_H-M   'P 1'
#
loop_
_entity.id
_entity.type
_entity.pdbx_description
1 polymer ?
#
loop_
_entity_poly.entity_id
_entity_poly.type
_entity_poly.pdbx_seq_one_letter_code
_entity_poly.pdbx_strand_id
1 'polypeptide(L)'
;RAGALYPWRTISGPEASAYFPAGTAQVHIDGDVVLAMRRYVEATGDVGLLWDGAVDVVFECARFYAGYGAVGRDGRFHLHTVTGPDEYTALVDDNHFTNKLVRETLRYAVELAAELPRLDAERWERAKARLRVTDAEVARWAELAELVHLPVDPSLGVTPQDASFLSKPEWPWDEVPPERYPLLLHYHYLDIYRHQVLKQADTLLAHTLLPEDVPRWQLRRDVAYYAPRTTHDSS
;
A
#
# COMPACT_ATOMS: atom_id res chain seq x y z
N ARG A 1 1.27 8.20 -18.12
CA ARG A 1 0.26 7.98 -17.08
C ARG A 1 -0.11 9.34 -16.48
N ALA A 2 -1.31 9.47 -15.98
CA ALA A 2 -1.72 10.63 -15.19
C ALA A 2 -1.35 10.38 -13.71
N GLY A 3 -1.27 11.46 -12.91
CA GLY A 3 -0.95 11.39 -11.50
C GLY A 3 0.53 11.53 -11.19
N ALA A 4 0.84 11.51 -9.89
CA ALA A 4 2.19 11.60 -9.34
C ALA A 4 2.57 10.29 -8.64
N LEU A 5 3.83 9.91 -8.74
CA LEU A 5 4.45 8.79 -8.03
C LEU A 5 5.67 9.32 -7.26
N TYR A 6 5.67 9.11 -5.96
CA TYR A 6 6.81 9.43 -5.10
C TYR A 6 7.91 8.36 -5.21
N PRO A 7 9.18 8.75 -5.21
CA PRO A 7 10.28 7.80 -5.20
C PRO A 7 10.40 7.11 -3.84
N TRP A 8 10.82 5.84 -3.85
CA TRP A 8 11.19 5.13 -2.62
C TRP A 8 12.48 5.70 -2.03
N ARG A 9 13.48 5.94 -2.87
CA ARG A 9 14.73 6.64 -2.50
C ARG A 9 14.97 7.81 -3.42
N THR A 10 15.38 8.93 -2.84
CA THR A 10 15.72 10.11 -3.62
C THR A 10 16.91 10.87 -2.99
N ILE A 11 17.69 11.51 -3.85
CA ILE A 11 18.72 12.49 -3.46
C ILE A 11 18.27 13.90 -3.86
N SER A 12 17.64 14.02 -5.02
CA SER A 12 17.28 15.30 -5.64
C SER A 12 15.91 15.31 -6.31
N GLY A 13 15.01 14.42 -5.88
CA GLY A 13 13.64 14.28 -6.40
C GLY A 13 13.39 13.01 -7.19
N PRO A 14 14.13 12.68 -8.26
CA PRO A 14 13.95 11.43 -8.98
C PRO A 14 14.31 10.20 -8.15
N GLU A 15 13.69 9.05 -8.48
CA GLU A 15 14.01 7.75 -7.88
C GLU A 15 15.52 7.43 -8.03
N ALA A 16 16.17 7.15 -6.91
CA ALA A 16 17.61 6.90 -6.83
C ALA A 16 17.98 5.46 -6.44
N SER A 17 17.03 4.53 -6.46
CA SER A 17 17.26 3.10 -6.17
C SER A 17 18.08 2.39 -7.24
N ALA A 18 18.55 3.12 -8.25
CA ALA A 18 19.26 2.60 -9.41
C ALA A 18 18.43 1.51 -10.14
N TYR A 19 19.06 0.40 -10.45
CA TYR A 19 18.42 -0.71 -11.17
C TYR A 19 17.91 -1.80 -10.22
N PHE A 20 17.38 -1.39 -9.07
CA PHE A 20 16.86 -2.33 -8.08
C PHE A 20 15.32 -2.42 -8.18
N PRO A 21 14.76 -3.47 -8.87
CA PRO A 21 13.32 -3.57 -9.11
C PRO A 21 12.48 -3.55 -7.84
N ALA A 22 12.98 -4.15 -6.75
CA ALA A 22 12.31 -4.12 -5.46
C ALA A 22 12.04 -2.69 -4.99
N GLY A 23 13.02 -1.78 -5.12
CA GLY A 23 12.87 -0.37 -4.76
C GLY A 23 11.95 0.39 -5.70
N THR A 24 12.15 0.28 -7.01
CA THR A 24 11.38 1.04 -8.00
C THR A 24 9.91 0.62 -8.11
N ALA A 25 9.54 -0.58 -7.62
CA ALA A 25 8.17 -1.08 -7.60
C ALA A 25 7.42 -0.83 -6.28
N GLN A 26 8.00 -0.07 -5.35
CA GLN A 26 7.37 0.27 -4.07
C GLN A 26 6.37 1.43 -4.22
N VAL A 27 5.30 1.18 -4.97
CA VAL A 27 4.27 2.19 -5.23
C VAL A 27 3.40 2.52 -4.02
N HIS A 28 3.50 1.74 -2.94
CA HIS A 28 2.81 2.02 -1.67
C HIS A 28 3.22 3.36 -1.05
N ILE A 29 4.41 3.89 -1.39
CA ILE A 29 4.91 5.18 -0.89
C ILE A 29 3.91 6.32 -1.10
N ASP A 30 3.20 6.35 -2.22
CA ASP A 30 2.13 7.32 -2.45
C ASP A 30 1.06 7.25 -1.37
N GLY A 31 0.62 6.05 -1.03
CA GLY A 31 -0.36 5.82 0.04
C GLY A 31 0.19 6.14 1.43
N ASP A 32 1.46 5.86 1.69
CA ASP A 32 2.11 6.21 2.95
C ASP A 32 2.12 7.74 3.17
N VAL A 33 2.45 8.50 2.13
CA VAL A 33 2.44 9.97 2.16
C VAL A 33 1.02 10.49 2.41
N VAL A 34 0.04 9.96 1.68
CA VAL A 34 -1.38 10.34 1.85
C VAL A 34 -1.88 10.02 3.25
N LEU A 35 -1.57 8.82 3.77
CA LEU A 35 -1.95 8.40 5.12
C LEU A 35 -1.33 9.30 6.19
N ALA A 36 -0.06 9.68 6.02
CA ALA A 36 0.62 10.59 6.95
C ALA A 36 -0.05 11.98 6.97
N MET A 37 -0.39 12.53 5.80
CA MET A 37 -1.11 13.80 5.69
C MET A 37 -2.50 13.73 6.32
N ARG A 38 -3.28 12.68 6.04
CA ARG A 38 -4.59 12.44 6.64
C ARG A 38 -4.50 12.43 8.17
N ARG A 39 -3.59 11.63 8.72
CA ARG A 39 -3.40 11.51 10.17
C ARG A 39 -2.94 12.79 10.83
N TYR A 40 -2.12 13.58 10.15
CA TYR A 40 -1.73 14.89 10.66
C TYR A 40 -2.96 15.81 10.81
N VAL A 41 -3.79 15.90 9.77
CA VAL A 41 -5.02 16.71 9.81
C VAL A 41 -5.99 16.20 10.87
N GLU A 42 -6.19 14.89 10.97
CA GLU A 42 -7.07 14.26 11.98
C GLU A 42 -6.56 14.52 13.42
N ALA A 43 -5.25 14.46 13.64
CA ALA A 43 -4.67 14.63 14.98
C ALA A 43 -4.59 16.08 15.43
N THR A 44 -4.37 17.01 14.51
CA THR A 44 -4.12 18.43 14.84
C THR A 44 -5.33 19.33 14.60
N GLY A 45 -6.26 18.92 13.74
CA GLY A 45 -7.32 19.77 13.23
C GLY A 45 -6.83 20.87 12.27
N ASP A 46 -5.58 20.82 11.83
CA ASP A 46 -4.99 21.79 10.91
C ASP A 46 -5.42 21.54 9.46
N VAL A 47 -6.59 22.05 9.12
CA VAL A 47 -7.10 22.03 7.73
C VAL A 47 -6.31 22.97 6.80
N GLY A 48 -5.43 23.80 7.31
CA GLY A 48 -4.54 24.66 6.51
C GLY A 48 -3.66 23.82 5.59
N LEU A 49 -3.14 22.69 6.08
CA LEU A 49 -2.33 21.75 5.28
C LEU A 49 -3.04 21.29 4.00
N LEU A 50 -4.37 21.10 4.05
CA LEU A 50 -5.14 20.69 2.86
C LEU A 50 -4.99 21.71 1.73
N TRP A 51 -5.05 22.99 2.07
CA TRP A 51 -4.97 24.09 1.11
C TRP A 51 -3.54 24.43 0.69
N ASP A 52 -2.55 24.08 1.52
CA ASP A 52 -1.12 24.33 1.29
C ASP A 52 -0.46 23.26 0.41
N GLY A 53 -1.24 22.34 -0.15
CA GLY A 53 -0.79 21.36 -1.15
C GLY A 53 -1.19 19.91 -0.90
N ALA A 54 -1.69 19.55 0.29
CA ALA A 54 -2.06 18.16 0.55
C ALA A 54 -3.18 17.66 -0.39
N VAL A 55 -4.14 18.52 -0.76
CA VAL A 55 -5.17 18.19 -1.76
C VAL A 55 -4.57 17.80 -3.10
N ASP A 56 -3.54 18.52 -3.55
CA ASP A 56 -2.86 18.23 -4.80
C ASP A 56 -2.21 16.85 -4.74
N VAL A 57 -1.49 16.57 -3.66
CA VAL A 57 -0.83 15.27 -3.43
C VAL A 57 -1.86 14.13 -3.43
N VAL A 58 -2.92 14.25 -2.64
CA VAL A 58 -3.94 13.19 -2.51
C VAL A 58 -4.58 12.88 -3.86
N PHE A 59 -4.95 13.91 -4.63
CA PHE A 59 -5.63 13.71 -5.91
C PHE A 59 -4.70 13.17 -6.99
N GLU A 60 -3.44 13.62 -7.02
CA GLU A 60 -2.46 13.10 -7.98
C GLU A 60 -2.06 11.64 -7.64
N CYS A 61 -1.95 11.27 -6.35
CA CYS A 61 -1.76 9.88 -5.95
C CYS A 61 -2.97 9.00 -6.30
N ALA A 62 -4.20 9.51 -6.08
CA ALA A 62 -5.42 8.80 -6.50
C ALA A 62 -5.47 8.56 -8.01
N ARG A 63 -5.07 9.55 -8.82
CA ARG A 63 -4.92 9.41 -10.28
C ARG A 63 -3.90 8.37 -10.67
N PHE A 64 -2.74 8.40 -10.01
CA PHE A 64 -1.70 7.42 -10.25
C PHE A 64 -2.22 6.02 -10.02
N TYR A 65 -2.82 5.75 -8.86
CA TYR A 65 -3.35 4.42 -8.54
C TYR A 65 -4.47 3.98 -9.48
N ALA A 66 -5.43 4.87 -9.79
CA ALA A 66 -6.50 4.58 -10.74
C ALA A 66 -5.99 4.21 -12.14
N GLY A 67 -4.84 4.77 -12.54
CA GLY A 67 -4.18 4.47 -13.81
C GLY A 67 -3.14 3.35 -13.75
N TYR A 68 -2.67 2.98 -12.55
CA TYR A 68 -1.67 1.92 -12.36
C TYR A 68 -2.32 0.54 -12.36
N GLY A 69 -3.36 0.35 -11.53
CA GLY A 69 -4.09 -0.90 -11.44
C GLY A 69 -5.03 -1.16 -12.63
N ALA A 70 -5.64 -2.32 -12.61
CA ALA A 70 -6.60 -2.75 -13.63
C ALA A 70 -7.74 -3.57 -13.02
N VAL A 71 -8.95 -3.44 -13.57
CA VAL A 71 -10.06 -4.32 -13.22
C VAL A 71 -9.89 -5.64 -13.95
N GLY A 72 -9.75 -6.72 -13.18
CA GLY A 72 -9.59 -8.08 -13.68
C GLY A 72 -10.90 -8.70 -14.18
N ARG A 73 -10.80 -9.93 -14.69
CA ARG A 73 -11.99 -10.68 -15.17
C ARG A 73 -12.95 -11.07 -14.06
N ASP A 74 -12.47 -11.11 -12.83
CA ASP A 74 -13.26 -11.34 -11.61
C ASP A 74 -14.03 -10.09 -11.13
N GLY A 75 -13.85 -8.96 -11.82
CA GLY A 75 -14.46 -7.68 -11.47
C GLY A 75 -13.77 -6.95 -10.33
N ARG A 76 -12.61 -7.42 -9.86
CA ARG A 76 -11.83 -6.76 -8.82
C ARG A 76 -10.73 -5.88 -9.41
N PHE A 77 -10.35 -4.87 -8.66
CA PHE A 77 -9.25 -3.97 -9.03
C PHE A 77 -7.94 -4.49 -8.44
N HIS A 78 -7.02 -4.85 -9.32
CA HIS A 78 -5.74 -5.49 -9.01
C HIS A 78 -4.56 -4.56 -9.25
N LEU A 79 -3.52 -4.71 -8.43
CA LEU A 79 -2.23 -4.11 -8.65
C LEU A 79 -1.20 -5.21 -8.96
N HIS A 80 -0.62 -5.14 -10.15
CA HIS A 80 0.38 -6.10 -10.60
C HIS A 80 1.79 -5.55 -10.49
N THR A 81 2.74 -6.43 -10.20
CA THR A 81 4.17 -6.13 -10.22
C THR A 81 4.52 -4.99 -9.25
N VAL A 82 4.14 -5.16 -7.99
CA VAL A 82 4.44 -4.24 -6.89
C VAL A 82 5.36 -4.89 -5.87
N THR A 83 6.04 -4.08 -5.09
CA THR A 83 6.81 -4.52 -3.92
C THR A 83 6.24 -3.84 -2.68
N GLY A 84 5.90 -4.63 -1.66
CA GLY A 84 5.50 -4.12 -0.35
C GLY A 84 6.70 -3.68 0.50
N PRO A 85 6.47 -3.28 1.76
CA PRO A 85 7.54 -2.95 2.71
C PRO A 85 8.48 -4.12 3.04
N ASP A 86 8.01 -5.36 2.95
CA ASP A 86 8.81 -6.55 3.22
C ASP A 86 9.93 -6.72 2.20
N GLU A 87 11.17 -6.69 2.64
CA GLU A 87 12.34 -6.82 1.77
C GLU A 87 12.65 -8.27 1.37
N TYR A 88 11.93 -9.27 1.91
CA TYR A 88 12.07 -10.68 1.56
C TYR A 88 11.14 -11.10 0.43
N THR A 89 10.51 -10.13 -0.25
CA THR A 89 9.75 -10.34 -1.49
C THR A 89 9.92 -9.16 -2.43
N ALA A 90 9.60 -9.34 -3.70
CA ALA A 90 9.58 -8.26 -4.69
C ALA A 90 8.76 -8.67 -5.92
N LEU A 91 8.18 -7.66 -6.60
CA LEU A 91 7.48 -7.81 -7.88
C LEU A 91 6.36 -8.83 -7.83
N VAL A 92 5.54 -8.73 -6.79
CA VAL A 92 4.36 -9.57 -6.57
C VAL A 92 3.09 -8.89 -7.07
N ASP A 93 2.02 -9.65 -7.21
CA ASP A 93 0.69 -9.14 -7.49
C ASP A 93 -0.11 -9.03 -6.19
N ASP A 94 -0.94 -8.01 -6.09
CA ASP A 94 -1.88 -7.79 -5.00
C ASP A 94 -1.24 -7.88 -3.60
N ASN A 95 -0.13 -7.16 -3.40
CA ASN A 95 0.42 -6.99 -2.06
C ASN A 95 -0.62 -6.34 -1.15
N HIS A 96 -0.96 -6.99 -0.04
CA HIS A 96 -2.06 -6.60 0.83
C HIS A 96 -1.90 -5.18 1.39
N PHE A 97 -0.68 -4.83 1.83
CA PHE A 97 -0.39 -3.49 2.35
C PHE A 97 -0.61 -2.41 1.29
N THR A 98 -0.05 -2.62 0.11
CA THR A 98 -0.21 -1.71 -1.04
C THR A 98 -1.70 -1.56 -1.41
N ASN A 99 -2.43 -2.67 -1.54
CA ASN A 99 -3.85 -2.65 -1.89
C ASN A 99 -4.70 -1.93 -0.83
N LYS A 100 -4.41 -2.10 0.46
CA LYS A 100 -5.08 -1.36 1.55
C LYS A 100 -4.84 0.15 1.41
N LEU A 101 -3.59 0.57 1.21
CA LEU A 101 -3.25 1.98 1.03
C LEU A 101 -3.90 2.59 -0.22
N VAL A 102 -3.95 1.83 -1.32
CA VAL A 102 -4.66 2.26 -2.54
C VAL A 102 -6.12 2.52 -2.26
N ARG A 103 -6.82 1.58 -1.60
CA ARG A 103 -8.22 1.76 -1.22
C ARG A 103 -8.42 3.00 -0.36
N GLU A 104 -7.63 3.18 0.67
CA GLU A 104 -7.74 4.32 1.58
C GLU A 104 -7.39 5.65 0.91
N THR A 105 -6.41 5.68 0.00
CA THR A 105 -6.10 6.87 -0.80
C THR A 105 -7.27 7.29 -1.69
N LEU A 106 -7.87 6.32 -2.39
CA LEU A 106 -9.02 6.58 -3.25
C LEU A 106 -10.23 7.06 -2.43
N ARG A 107 -10.52 6.43 -1.29
CA ARG A 107 -11.59 6.83 -0.37
C ARG A 107 -11.36 8.24 0.16
N TYR A 108 -10.15 8.54 0.61
CA TYR A 108 -9.82 9.86 1.14
C TYR A 108 -9.93 10.96 0.08
N ALA A 109 -9.53 10.69 -1.16
CA ALA A 109 -9.75 11.61 -2.26
C ALA A 109 -11.23 11.91 -2.51
N VAL A 110 -12.10 10.90 -2.40
CA VAL A 110 -13.57 11.06 -2.50
C VAL A 110 -14.13 11.85 -1.32
N GLU A 111 -13.70 11.54 -0.10
CA GLU A 111 -14.06 12.28 1.13
C GLU A 111 -13.71 13.76 1.00
N LEU A 112 -12.46 14.07 0.60
CA LEU A 112 -12.03 15.45 0.42
C LEU A 112 -12.83 16.17 -0.65
N ALA A 113 -13.14 15.53 -1.77
CA ALA A 113 -13.98 16.15 -2.82
C ALA A 113 -15.39 16.51 -2.32
N ALA A 114 -15.92 15.79 -1.32
CA ALA A 114 -17.20 16.06 -0.71
C ALA A 114 -17.13 17.09 0.43
N GLU A 115 -16.02 17.17 1.16
CA GLU A 115 -15.86 18.02 2.34
C GLU A 115 -15.31 19.41 2.01
N LEU A 116 -14.35 19.52 1.11
CA LEU A 116 -13.68 20.77 0.77
C LEU A 116 -14.66 21.89 0.33
N PRO A 117 -15.73 21.63 -0.45
CA PRO A 117 -16.74 22.65 -0.78
C PRO A 117 -17.46 23.23 0.44
N ARG A 118 -17.58 22.41 1.51
CA ARG A 118 -18.24 22.83 2.77
C ARG A 118 -17.31 23.62 3.66
N LEU A 119 -16.00 23.37 3.59
CA LEU A 119 -14.99 24.09 4.35
C LEU A 119 -14.73 25.48 3.76
N ASP A 120 -14.51 25.55 2.45
CA ASP A 120 -14.28 26.80 1.72
C ASP A 120 -14.58 26.59 0.22
N ALA A 121 -15.78 26.98 -0.18
CA ALA A 121 -16.27 26.79 -1.55
C ALA A 121 -15.40 27.53 -2.59
N GLU A 122 -14.91 28.72 -2.26
CA GLU A 122 -14.11 29.52 -3.19
C GLU A 122 -12.71 28.91 -3.40
N ARG A 123 -12.06 28.48 -2.32
CA ARG A 123 -10.77 27.77 -2.41
C ARG A 123 -10.93 26.45 -3.16
N TRP A 124 -12.03 25.73 -2.90
CA TRP A 124 -12.32 24.48 -3.60
C TRP A 124 -12.46 24.67 -5.11
N GLU A 125 -13.24 25.65 -5.56
CA GLU A 125 -13.40 25.90 -7.00
C GLU A 125 -12.06 26.25 -7.67
N ARG A 126 -11.22 27.02 -6.99
CA ARG A 126 -9.84 27.30 -7.49
C ARG A 126 -8.99 26.02 -7.56
N ALA A 127 -9.02 25.18 -6.53
CA ALA A 127 -8.27 23.91 -6.51
C ALA A 127 -8.80 22.95 -7.59
N LYS A 128 -10.13 22.79 -7.70
CA LYS A 128 -10.80 21.95 -8.69
C LYS A 128 -10.41 22.36 -10.12
N ALA A 129 -10.44 23.66 -10.42
CA ALA A 129 -10.05 24.19 -11.72
C ALA A 129 -8.55 23.98 -12.03
N ARG A 130 -7.68 24.26 -11.05
CA ARG A 130 -6.22 24.09 -11.19
C ARG A 130 -5.85 22.64 -11.40
N LEU A 131 -6.41 21.73 -10.62
CA LEU A 131 -6.19 20.28 -10.69
C LEU A 131 -7.01 19.62 -11.82
N ARG A 132 -7.95 20.34 -12.41
CA ARG A 132 -8.86 19.82 -13.45
C ARG A 132 -9.64 18.57 -12.99
N VAL A 133 -10.02 18.54 -11.71
CA VAL A 133 -10.81 17.44 -11.16
C VAL A 133 -12.22 17.48 -11.71
N THR A 134 -12.73 16.34 -12.14
CA THR A 134 -14.08 16.18 -12.64
C THR A 134 -14.91 15.27 -11.72
N ASP A 135 -16.22 15.46 -11.70
CA ASP A 135 -17.12 14.62 -10.91
C ASP A 135 -17.09 13.15 -11.39
N ALA A 136 -16.86 12.93 -12.69
CA ALA A 136 -16.69 11.59 -13.25
C ALA A 136 -15.41 10.91 -12.74
N GLU A 137 -14.33 11.67 -12.56
CA GLU A 137 -13.08 11.16 -11.99
C GLU A 137 -13.28 10.77 -10.52
N VAL A 138 -13.92 11.60 -9.72
CA VAL A 138 -14.25 11.31 -8.30
C VAL A 138 -15.16 10.08 -8.20
N ALA A 139 -16.18 9.97 -9.04
CA ALA A 139 -17.04 8.80 -9.10
C ALA A 139 -16.26 7.52 -9.46
N ARG A 140 -15.29 7.62 -10.36
CA ARG A 140 -14.42 6.49 -10.71
C ARG A 140 -13.52 6.08 -9.54
N TRP A 141 -12.98 7.01 -8.77
CA TRP A 141 -12.21 6.68 -7.55
C TRP A 141 -13.08 5.96 -6.52
N ALA A 142 -14.33 6.42 -6.31
CA ALA A 142 -15.27 5.74 -5.42
C ALA A 142 -15.55 4.29 -5.87
N GLU A 143 -15.81 4.09 -7.16
CA GLU A 143 -16.02 2.75 -7.73
C GLU A 143 -14.78 1.86 -7.52
N LEU A 144 -13.60 2.34 -7.89
CA LEU A 144 -12.36 1.57 -7.78
C LEU A 144 -12.03 1.20 -6.34
N ALA A 145 -12.26 2.11 -5.38
CA ALA A 145 -12.03 1.85 -3.96
C ALA A 145 -12.81 0.62 -3.46
N GLU A 146 -14.06 0.44 -3.92
CA GLU A 146 -14.88 -0.71 -3.54
C GLU A 146 -14.49 -2.01 -4.28
N LEU A 147 -13.80 -1.89 -5.40
CA LEU A 147 -13.35 -3.04 -6.19
C LEU A 147 -11.96 -3.55 -5.80
N VAL A 148 -11.16 -2.80 -5.02
CA VAL A 148 -9.79 -3.22 -4.64
C VAL A 148 -9.78 -4.65 -4.12
N HIS A 149 -8.89 -5.47 -4.67
CA HIS A 149 -8.76 -6.88 -4.29
C HIS A 149 -8.09 -7.03 -2.92
N LEU A 150 -8.88 -7.42 -1.93
CA LEU A 150 -8.45 -7.62 -0.53
C LEU A 150 -9.03 -8.95 -0.02
N PRO A 151 -8.50 -10.08 -0.46
CA PRO A 151 -9.04 -11.39 -0.13
C PRO A 151 -8.69 -11.85 1.29
N VAL A 152 -9.46 -12.81 1.77
CA VAL A 152 -9.09 -13.73 2.85
C VAL A 152 -9.12 -15.13 2.25
N ASP A 153 -8.06 -15.92 2.48
CA ASP A 153 -8.03 -17.30 2.00
C ASP A 153 -9.11 -18.13 2.69
N PRO A 154 -10.04 -18.74 1.94
CA PRO A 154 -11.20 -19.40 2.54
C PRO A 154 -10.84 -20.71 3.27
N SER A 155 -9.71 -21.33 2.96
CA SER A 155 -9.28 -22.60 3.56
C SER A 155 -8.50 -22.38 4.85
N LEU A 156 -7.60 -21.41 4.86
CA LEU A 156 -6.77 -21.07 6.03
C LEU A 156 -7.44 -20.00 6.91
N GLY A 157 -8.35 -19.21 6.35
CA GLY A 157 -8.92 -18.04 6.99
C GLY A 157 -7.87 -16.97 7.31
N VAL A 158 -6.81 -16.90 6.53
CA VAL A 158 -5.68 -15.97 6.65
C VAL A 158 -5.74 -14.95 5.54
N THR A 159 -5.39 -13.71 5.83
CA THR A 159 -5.22 -12.66 4.82
C THR A 159 -3.89 -12.87 4.09
N PRO A 160 -3.85 -13.14 2.79
CA PRO A 160 -2.60 -13.32 2.05
C PRO A 160 -1.75 -12.04 2.06
N GLN A 161 -0.42 -12.18 2.19
CA GLN A 161 0.48 -11.02 2.04
C GLN A 161 0.54 -10.52 0.59
N ASP A 162 0.49 -11.44 -0.35
CA ASP A 162 0.37 -11.21 -1.80
C ASP A 162 -0.31 -12.42 -2.46
N ALA A 163 -0.60 -12.32 -3.75
CA ALA A 163 -1.31 -13.36 -4.49
C ALA A 163 -0.60 -14.72 -4.50
N SER A 164 0.71 -14.77 -4.26
CA SER A 164 1.51 -15.99 -4.32
C SER A 164 1.94 -16.54 -2.97
N PHE A 165 1.92 -15.74 -1.91
CA PHE A 165 2.59 -16.05 -0.65
C PHE A 165 2.15 -17.38 -0.03
N LEU A 166 0.84 -17.61 0.08
CA LEU A 166 0.30 -18.80 0.74
C LEU A 166 0.56 -20.11 -0.04
N SER A 167 0.92 -20.03 -1.31
CA SER A 167 1.26 -21.19 -2.14
C SER A 167 2.74 -21.57 -2.14
N LYS A 168 3.60 -20.73 -1.54
CA LYS A 168 5.03 -20.99 -1.46
C LYS A 168 5.33 -22.04 -0.39
N PRO A 169 6.43 -22.81 -0.51
CA PRO A 169 6.89 -23.69 0.56
C PRO A 169 7.34 -22.90 1.79
N GLU A 170 7.28 -23.53 2.96
CA GLU A 170 7.84 -22.98 4.19
C GLU A 170 9.36 -22.81 4.07
N TRP A 171 9.91 -21.80 4.74
CA TRP A 171 11.35 -21.66 4.91
C TRP A 171 11.89 -22.80 5.79
N PRO A 172 13.06 -23.38 5.50
CA PRO A 172 13.62 -24.49 6.28
C PRO A 172 14.25 -24.01 7.60
N TRP A 173 13.42 -23.57 8.54
CA TRP A 173 13.82 -22.91 9.78
C TRP A 173 14.84 -23.69 10.59
N ASP A 174 14.69 -25.03 10.68
CA ASP A 174 15.56 -25.90 11.45
C ASP A 174 16.95 -26.12 10.80
N GLU A 175 17.09 -25.75 9.53
CA GLU A 175 18.34 -25.89 8.77
C GLU A 175 19.15 -24.59 8.70
N VAL A 176 18.61 -23.49 9.20
CA VAL A 176 19.21 -22.14 9.13
C VAL A 176 19.78 -21.74 10.48
N PRO A 177 21.10 -21.73 10.64
CA PRO A 177 21.72 -21.36 11.91
C PRO A 177 21.59 -19.84 12.18
N PRO A 178 21.54 -19.43 13.46
CA PRO A 178 21.32 -18.03 13.85
C PRO A 178 22.29 -17.01 13.21
N GLU A 179 23.53 -17.41 12.94
CA GLU A 179 24.55 -16.56 12.31
C GLU A 179 24.30 -16.27 10.83
N ARG A 180 23.27 -16.89 10.22
CA ARG A 180 22.85 -16.64 8.85
C ARG A 180 21.74 -15.59 8.71
N TYR A 181 21.45 -14.87 9.78
CA TYR A 181 20.54 -13.72 9.76
C TYR A 181 21.35 -12.40 9.79
N PRO A 182 20.91 -11.32 9.10
CA PRO A 182 19.76 -11.26 8.17
C PRO A 182 19.95 -12.11 6.92
N LEU A 183 18.86 -12.75 6.43
CA LEU A 183 18.95 -13.72 5.34
C LEU A 183 19.55 -13.16 4.04
N LEU A 184 19.26 -11.90 3.69
CA LEU A 184 19.77 -11.24 2.48
C LEU A 184 21.30 -11.09 2.44
N LEU A 185 21.99 -11.21 3.58
CA LEU A 185 23.45 -11.19 3.63
C LEU A 185 24.07 -12.56 3.35
N HIS A 186 23.28 -13.65 3.38
CA HIS A 186 23.79 -15.02 3.37
C HIS A 186 23.16 -15.91 2.31
N TYR A 187 21.98 -15.55 1.81
CA TYR A 187 21.24 -16.32 0.80
C TYR A 187 20.95 -15.47 -0.41
N HIS A 188 20.86 -16.13 -1.55
CA HIS A 188 20.45 -15.44 -2.77
C HIS A 188 18.97 -15.01 -2.65
N TYR A 189 18.66 -13.77 -3.02
CA TYR A 189 17.32 -13.23 -2.86
C TYR A 189 16.22 -14.07 -3.54
N LEU A 190 16.51 -14.74 -4.67
CA LEU A 190 15.54 -15.62 -5.32
C LEU A 190 15.21 -16.87 -4.50
N ASP A 191 16.10 -17.32 -3.61
CA ASP A 191 15.78 -18.42 -2.69
C ASP A 191 14.81 -17.94 -1.62
N ILE A 192 15.06 -16.76 -1.07
CA ILE A 192 14.18 -16.13 -0.08
C ILE A 192 12.79 -15.88 -0.68
N TYR A 193 12.70 -15.25 -1.86
CA TYR A 193 11.44 -14.85 -2.50
C TYR A 193 10.52 -16.03 -2.86
N ARG A 194 11.04 -17.25 -2.92
CA ARG A 194 10.28 -18.47 -3.22
C ARG A 194 9.72 -19.17 -2.00
N HIS A 195 9.94 -18.66 -0.80
CA HIS A 195 9.52 -19.27 0.45
C HIS A 195 8.57 -18.37 1.24
N GLN A 196 7.85 -18.98 2.18
CA GLN A 196 7.07 -18.27 3.19
C GLN A 196 7.99 -17.82 4.32
N VAL A 197 8.71 -16.74 4.09
CA VAL A 197 9.58 -16.08 5.07
C VAL A 197 9.51 -14.58 4.88
N LEU A 198 9.53 -13.85 5.97
CA LEU A 198 9.33 -12.41 6.02
C LEU A 198 10.41 -11.76 6.86
N LYS A 199 10.88 -10.59 6.43
CA LYS A 199 11.63 -9.69 7.28
C LYS A 199 10.68 -8.93 8.18
N GLN A 200 9.57 -8.48 7.62
CA GLN A 200 8.44 -7.82 8.30
C GLN A 200 7.13 -8.18 7.59
N ALA A 201 6.08 -8.45 8.36
CA ALA A 201 4.81 -8.89 7.77
C ALA A 201 3.97 -7.70 7.30
N ASP A 202 3.87 -7.48 5.99
CA ASP A 202 3.09 -6.42 5.36
C ASP A 202 1.61 -6.46 5.76
N THR A 203 1.04 -7.67 5.85
CA THR A 203 -0.35 -7.87 6.29
C THR A 203 -0.56 -7.34 7.70
N LEU A 204 0.34 -7.63 8.63
CA LEU A 204 0.23 -7.16 10.01
C LEU A 204 0.47 -5.65 10.12
N LEU A 205 1.38 -5.11 9.30
CA LEU A 205 1.59 -3.68 9.20
C LEU A 205 0.33 -2.97 8.71
N ALA A 206 -0.31 -3.51 7.66
CA ALA A 206 -1.59 -3.00 7.17
C ALA A 206 -2.68 -3.00 8.26
N HIS A 207 -2.80 -4.09 9.00
CA HIS A 207 -3.77 -4.19 10.10
C HIS A 207 -3.49 -3.23 11.27
N THR A 208 -2.21 -2.90 11.50
CA THR A 208 -1.81 -1.94 12.54
C THR A 208 -2.09 -0.51 12.13
N LEU A 209 -1.79 -0.18 10.88
CA LEU A 209 -1.94 1.18 10.37
C LEU A 209 -3.38 1.51 9.93
N LEU A 210 -4.13 0.52 9.49
CA LEU A 210 -5.48 0.65 8.91
C LEU A 210 -6.41 -0.42 9.53
N PRO A 211 -6.72 -0.32 10.83
CA PRO A 211 -7.44 -1.38 11.56
C PRO A 211 -8.95 -1.42 11.32
N GLU A 212 -9.53 -0.40 10.68
CA GLU A 212 -10.98 -0.13 10.71
C GLU A 212 -11.83 -1.29 10.20
N ASP A 213 -11.35 -2.00 9.16
CA ASP A 213 -12.10 -3.10 8.53
C ASP A 213 -11.56 -4.49 8.92
N VAL A 214 -10.75 -4.58 9.98
CA VAL A 214 -10.14 -5.84 10.38
C VAL A 214 -10.78 -6.38 11.65
N PRO A 215 -11.62 -7.44 11.57
CA PRO A 215 -12.19 -8.06 12.75
C PRO A 215 -11.10 -8.62 13.67
N ARG A 216 -11.31 -8.53 14.97
CA ARG A 216 -10.33 -9.04 15.97
C ARG A 216 -9.96 -10.52 15.80
N TRP A 217 -10.90 -11.33 15.34
CA TRP A 217 -10.65 -12.74 15.07
C TRP A 217 -9.71 -12.93 13.88
N GLN A 218 -9.84 -12.10 12.82
CA GLN A 218 -8.95 -12.10 11.66
C GLN A 218 -7.54 -11.68 12.07
N LEU A 219 -7.42 -10.56 12.80
CA LEU A 219 -6.13 -10.09 13.31
C LEU A 219 -5.40 -11.17 14.12
N ARG A 220 -6.10 -11.86 15.04
CA ARG A 220 -5.50 -12.95 15.82
C ARG A 220 -5.00 -14.09 14.93
N ARG A 221 -5.75 -14.44 13.91
CA ARG A 221 -5.41 -15.52 12.97
C ARG A 221 -4.19 -15.15 12.14
N ASP A 222 -4.17 -13.94 11.61
CA ASP A 222 -3.06 -13.44 10.82
C ASP A 222 -1.78 -13.31 11.67
N VAL A 223 -1.88 -12.82 12.90
CA VAL A 223 -0.73 -12.79 13.84
C VAL A 223 -0.20 -14.20 14.09
N ALA A 224 -1.08 -15.16 14.38
CA ALA A 224 -0.67 -16.55 14.63
C ALA A 224 0.00 -17.20 13.40
N TYR A 225 -0.39 -16.78 12.20
CA TYR A 225 0.19 -17.28 10.95
C TYR A 225 1.52 -16.61 10.62
N TYR A 226 1.59 -15.28 10.69
CA TYR A 226 2.75 -14.51 10.22
C TYR A 226 3.88 -14.40 11.25
N ALA A 227 3.59 -14.34 12.56
CA ALA A 227 4.62 -14.16 13.57
C ALA A 227 5.72 -15.24 13.53
N PRO A 228 5.43 -16.56 13.41
CA PRO A 228 6.47 -17.58 13.32
C PRO A 228 7.21 -17.59 11.97
N ARG A 229 6.73 -16.87 10.96
CA ARG A 229 7.33 -16.75 9.62
C ARG A 229 8.11 -15.46 9.43
N THR A 230 8.20 -14.63 10.46
CA THR A 230 8.89 -13.33 10.43
C THR A 230 10.20 -13.44 11.18
N THR A 231 11.30 -13.05 10.54
CA THR A 231 12.64 -13.14 11.13
C THR A 231 12.91 -12.04 12.16
N HIS A 232 12.17 -10.93 12.10
CA HIS A 232 12.34 -9.75 12.97
C HIS A 232 13.76 -9.16 12.95
N ASP A 233 14.51 -9.37 11.87
CA ASP A 233 15.87 -8.87 11.70
C ASP A 233 15.93 -7.50 11.02
N SER A 234 14.81 -6.80 10.97
CA SER A 234 14.72 -5.38 10.64
C SER A 234 14.95 -4.58 11.92
N SER A 235 16.11 -4.02 12.08
CA SER A 235 16.44 -3.10 13.18
C SER A 235 16.20 -1.65 12.79
#